data_1c7d923e2b7eca85aaa3cf073c14aa56
#
_entry.id   1c7d923e2b7eca85aaa3cf073c14aa56
#
_cell.length_a   1.000
_cell.length_b   1.000
_cell.length_c   1.000
_cell.angle_alpha   90.00
_cell.angle_beta   90.00
_cell.angle_gamma   90.00
#
_symmetry.space_group_name_H-M   'P 1'
#
loop_
_entity.id
_entity.type
_entity.pdbx_description
1 polymer ?
#
loop_
_entity_poly.entity_id
_entity_poly.type
_entity_poly.pdbx_seq_one_letter_code
_entity_poly.pdbx_strand_id
1 'polypeptide(L)'
;LSGESKYYPIDTVRKDKSLNWIDVVYSDQLLIEQYNYYGKLKKGFWNSIIFQNDVNVASSGNGYIAMDDDVWVYTGITSSKTDTSNFGFILCNQRTKEVRYYQNGGAIETSAMESAQDAVQNFGYAATFPILLDIEGQPSYFMSLYGDSNTVKGYALVSLEDKTVVGTGLIDTNSDAKALNTAG
;
A
#
# COMPACT_ATOMS: atom_id res chain seq x y z
N LEU A 1 -14.38 11.03 -33.22
CA LEU A 1 -13.00 10.88 -32.73
C LEU A 1 -12.37 9.73 -33.51
N SER A 2 -11.64 10.04 -34.59
CA SER A 2 -10.78 9.08 -35.28
C SER A 2 -9.47 9.01 -34.51
N GLY A 3 -9.38 8.15 -33.50
CA GLY A 3 -8.13 7.89 -32.77
C GLY A 3 -7.25 6.98 -33.63
N GLU A 4 -6.07 7.44 -33.99
CA GLU A 4 -5.03 6.59 -34.55
C GLU A 4 -4.44 5.72 -33.44
N SER A 5 -4.48 4.38 -33.59
CA SER A 5 -3.85 3.47 -32.64
C SER A 5 -2.34 3.46 -32.84
N LYS A 6 -1.58 3.71 -31.80
CA LYS A 6 -0.12 3.67 -31.83
C LYS A 6 0.39 2.60 -30.89
N TYR A 7 1.24 1.72 -31.40
CA TYR A 7 1.86 0.65 -30.62
C TYR A 7 3.27 1.06 -30.18
N TYR A 8 3.56 0.85 -28.91
CA TYR A 8 4.88 1.08 -28.33
C TYR A 8 5.40 -0.21 -27.69
N PRO A 9 6.59 -0.71 -28.11
CA PRO A 9 7.23 -1.83 -27.42
C PRO A 9 7.56 -1.46 -25.97
N ILE A 10 7.39 -2.41 -25.05
CA ILE A 10 7.64 -2.20 -23.62
C ILE A 10 9.04 -1.65 -23.34
N ASP A 11 10.06 -2.19 -24.00
CA ASP A 11 11.44 -1.72 -23.83
C ASP A 11 11.65 -0.28 -24.29
N THR A 12 10.87 0.18 -25.25
CA THR A 12 10.89 1.58 -25.70
C THR A 12 10.25 2.47 -24.65
N VAL A 13 9.09 2.11 -24.12
CA VAL A 13 8.38 2.90 -23.08
C VAL A 13 9.26 3.07 -21.84
N ARG A 14 10.01 2.05 -21.46
CA ARG A 14 10.88 2.09 -20.28
C ARG A 14 12.08 3.04 -20.42
N LYS A 15 12.55 3.29 -21.63
CA LYS A 15 13.82 3.99 -21.90
C LYS A 15 13.63 5.37 -22.51
N ASP A 16 12.54 5.58 -23.21
CA ASP A 16 12.27 6.82 -23.95
C ASP A 16 11.54 7.83 -23.06
N LYS A 17 12.26 8.88 -22.69
CA LYS A 17 11.70 9.97 -21.87
C LYS A 17 10.52 10.69 -22.52
N SER A 18 10.38 10.65 -23.85
CA SER A 18 9.22 11.25 -24.53
C SER A 18 7.92 10.50 -24.27
N LEU A 19 8.01 9.28 -23.73
CA LEU A 19 6.90 8.42 -23.38
C LEU A 19 6.59 8.39 -21.87
N ASN A 20 7.17 9.30 -21.09
CA ASN A 20 6.91 9.38 -19.64
C ASN A 20 5.45 9.65 -19.26
N TRP A 21 4.63 10.11 -20.22
CA TRP A 21 3.18 10.24 -20.03
C TRP A 21 2.44 8.90 -19.92
N ILE A 22 3.13 7.77 -20.17
CA ILE A 22 2.58 6.42 -19.97
C ILE A 22 2.96 5.94 -18.57
N ASP A 23 2.05 6.07 -17.62
CA ASP A 23 2.33 5.79 -16.21
C ASP A 23 2.34 4.29 -15.89
N VAL A 24 1.52 3.50 -16.58
CA VAL A 24 1.32 2.08 -16.28
C VAL A 24 1.60 1.21 -17.49
N VAL A 25 2.67 0.43 -17.42
CA VAL A 25 3.07 -0.59 -18.41
C VAL A 25 2.88 -2.00 -17.85
N TYR A 26 3.14 -2.16 -16.55
CA TYR A 26 3.01 -3.42 -15.84
C TYR A 26 1.89 -3.33 -14.80
N SER A 27 1.00 -4.32 -14.79
CA SER A 27 -0.03 -4.37 -13.75
C SER A 27 0.61 -4.64 -12.36
N ASP A 28 -0.02 -4.11 -11.32
CA ASP A 28 0.32 -4.38 -9.93
C ASP A 28 0.36 -5.87 -9.61
N GLN A 29 -0.65 -6.61 -10.06
CA GLN A 29 -0.73 -8.06 -9.88
C GLN A 29 0.51 -8.76 -10.44
N LEU A 30 0.95 -8.41 -11.64
CA LEU A 30 2.14 -9.00 -12.25
C LEU A 30 3.41 -8.71 -11.44
N LEU A 31 3.56 -7.46 -10.98
CA LEU A 31 4.73 -7.05 -10.20
C LEU A 31 4.78 -7.77 -8.85
N ILE A 32 3.65 -7.84 -8.15
CA ILE A 32 3.54 -8.52 -6.86
C ILE A 32 3.74 -10.03 -7.00
N GLU A 33 3.18 -10.66 -8.04
CA GLU A 33 3.43 -12.08 -8.31
C GLU A 33 4.92 -12.36 -8.57
N GLN A 34 5.58 -11.56 -9.38
CA GLN A 34 7.02 -11.71 -9.66
C GLN A 34 7.84 -11.58 -8.39
N TYR A 35 7.49 -10.62 -7.52
CA TYR A 35 8.13 -10.49 -6.22
C TYR A 35 7.91 -11.73 -5.34
N ASN A 36 6.68 -12.23 -5.26
CA ASN A 36 6.36 -13.42 -4.48
C ASN A 36 7.10 -14.66 -4.98
N TYR A 37 7.23 -14.82 -6.30
CA TYR A 37 8.05 -15.90 -6.87
C TYR A 37 9.52 -15.77 -6.47
N TYR A 38 10.07 -14.57 -6.58
CA TYR A 38 11.46 -14.31 -6.16
C TYR A 38 11.66 -14.57 -4.67
N GLY A 39 10.77 -14.09 -3.82
CA GLY A 39 10.81 -14.26 -2.37
C GLY A 39 10.72 -15.74 -1.96
N LYS A 40 9.80 -16.49 -2.57
CA LYS A 40 9.64 -17.93 -2.30
C LYS A 40 10.83 -18.75 -2.73
N LEU A 41 11.52 -18.38 -3.80
CA LEU A 41 12.62 -19.15 -4.37
C LEU A 41 14.00 -18.70 -3.86
N LYS A 42 14.08 -17.72 -2.98
CA LYS A 42 15.33 -17.12 -2.50
C LYS A 42 16.34 -18.13 -1.95
N LYS A 43 15.88 -19.22 -1.33
CA LYS A 43 16.72 -20.33 -0.84
C LYS A 43 16.50 -21.65 -1.60
N GLY A 44 15.98 -21.57 -2.83
CA GLY A 44 15.74 -22.71 -3.69
C GLY A 44 14.38 -23.39 -3.49
N PHE A 45 14.04 -24.25 -4.44
CA PHE A 45 12.74 -24.92 -4.53
C PHE A 45 12.35 -25.70 -3.27
N TRP A 46 13.28 -26.44 -2.68
CA TRP A 46 13.02 -27.24 -1.49
C TRP A 46 12.71 -26.40 -0.26
N ASN A 47 13.35 -25.24 -0.12
CA ASN A 47 13.03 -24.33 0.98
C ASN A 47 11.62 -23.76 0.85
N SER A 48 11.17 -23.47 -0.37
CA SER A 48 9.83 -22.90 -0.59
C SER A 48 8.69 -23.88 -0.28
N ILE A 49 8.96 -25.19 -0.37
CA ILE A 49 7.93 -26.24 -0.18
C ILE A 49 7.97 -26.85 1.21
N ILE A 50 9.16 -27.15 1.74
CA ILE A 50 9.31 -27.97 2.95
C ILE A 50 9.68 -27.14 4.17
N PHE A 51 10.69 -26.28 4.06
CA PHE A 51 11.26 -25.59 5.24
C PHE A 51 10.65 -24.19 5.46
N GLN A 52 10.26 -23.50 4.41
CA GLN A 52 9.68 -22.15 4.42
C GLN A 52 10.44 -21.13 5.30
N ASN A 53 11.74 -21.33 5.49
CA ASN A 53 12.60 -20.44 6.26
C ASN A 53 12.94 -19.19 5.45
N ASP A 54 12.71 -18.01 6.00
CA ASP A 54 12.94 -16.71 5.36
C ASP A 54 12.17 -16.55 4.01
N VAL A 55 11.00 -17.12 3.89
CA VAL A 55 10.12 -16.91 2.75
C VAL A 55 9.42 -15.59 2.93
N ASN A 56 9.74 -14.64 2.05
CA ASN A 56 9.14 -13.31 2.05
C ASN A 56 7.99 -13.29 1.05
N VAL A 57 6.83 -12.85 1.48
CA VAL A 57 5.66 -12.68 0.64
C VAL A 57 5.09 -11.27 0.81
N ALA A 58 4.46 -10.76 -0.25
CA ALA A 58 3.68 -9.54 -0.15
C ALA A 58 2.51 -9.74 0.84
N SER A 59 2.20 -8.71 1.60
CA SER A 59 1.00 -8.69 2.46
C SER A 59 -0.28 -8.85 1.64
N SER A 60 -1.42 -8.93 2.31
CA SER A 60 -2.70 -9.24 1.65
C SER A 60 -3.28 -8.11 0.81
N GLY A 61 -2.60 -6.97 0.71
CA GLY A 61 -3.09 -5.82 -0.04
C GLY A 61 -1.98 -5.01 -0.70
N ASN A 62 -2.38 -4.05 -1.50
CA ASN A 62 -1.47 -3.11 -2.14
C ASN A 62 -2.14 -1.74 -2.28
N GLY A 63 -1.33 -0.70 -2.32
CA GLY A 63 -1.74 0.67 -2.61
C GLY A 63 -0.90 1.28 -3.70
N TYR A 64 -1.24 2.50 -4.10
CA TYR A 64 -0.55 3.23 -5.15
C TYR A 64 -0.07 4.57 -4.63
N ILE A 65 1.12 4.96 -5.03
CA ILE A 65 1.72 6.25 -4.72
C ILE A 65 2.21 6.88 -6.02
N ALA A 66 1.91 8.16 -6.23
CA ALA A 66 2.54 8.94 -7.28
C ALA A 66 3.88 9.48 -6.76
N MET A 67 4.98 9.15 -7.43
CA MET A 67 6.31 9.55 -7.04
C MET A 67 7.21 9.64 -8.28
N ASP A 68 7.99 10.72 -8.38
CA ASP A 68 8.92 10.94 -9.49
C ASP A 68 8.23 10.93 -10.88
N ASP A 69 7.01 11.48 -10.98
CA ASP A 69 6.19 11.52 -12.19
C ASP A 69 5.76 10.13 -12.71
N ASP A 70 5.77 9.12 -11.85
CA ASP A 70 5.38 7.74 -12.14
C ASP A 70 4.39 7.19 -11.10
N VAL A 71 3.65 6.16 -11.48
CA VAL A 71 2.81 5.40 -10.56
C VAL A 71 3.61 4.22 -9.99
N TRP A 72 3.66 4.17 -8.67
CA TRP A 72 4.30 3.09 -7.92
C TRP A 72 3.25 2.31 -7.14
N VAL A 73 3.29 0.99 -7.26
CA VAL A 73 2.53 0.11 -6.37
C VAL A 73 3.39 -0.19 -5.14
N TYR A 74 2.80 -0.11 -3.96
CA TYR A 74 3.46 -0.54 -2.73
C TYR A 74 2.69 -1.67 -2.05
N THR A 75 3.40 -2.52 -1.33
CA THR A 75 2.84 -3.55 -0.48
C THR A 75 3.80 -3.85 0.67
N GLY A 76 3.25 -4.25 1.82
CA GLY A 76 4.03 -4.76 2.94
C GLY A 76 4.66 -6.12 2.63
N ILE A 77 5.65 -6.49 3.40
CA ILE A 77 6.34 -7.78 3.31
C ILE A 77 6.24 -8.48 4.65
N THR A 78 5.73 -9.70 4.62
CA THR A 78 5.59 -10.59 5.77
C THR A 78 6.35 -11.90 5.54
N SER A 79 6.58 -12.68 6.59
CA SER A 79 7.16 -14.02 6.46
C SER A 79 6.12 -15.06 6.00
N SER A 80 4.84 -14.79 6.26
CA SER A 80 3.72 -15.61 5.80
C SER A 80 2.46 -14.77 5.65
N LYS A 81 1.47 -15.29 4.91
CA LYS A 81 0.17 -14.61 4.73
C LYS A 81 -0.66 -14.49 6.01
N THR A 82 -0.29 -15.22 7.05
CA THR A 82 -0.99 -15.22 8.36
C THR A 82 -0.33 -14.31 9.38
N ASP A 83 0.83 -13.73 9.06
CA ASP A 83 1.50 -12.81 9.95
C ASP A 83 0.71 -11.51 10.09
N THR A 84 0.73 -10.98 11.31
CA THR A 84 0.11 -9.69 11.66
C THR A 84 1.11 -8.54 11.65
N SER A 85 2.36 -8.81 11.27
CA SER A 85 3.44 -7.82 11.25
C SER A 85 4.17 -7.85 9.92
N ASN A 86 4.47 -6.68 9.40
CA ASN A 86 5.41 -6.47 8.32
C ASN A 86 6.83 -6.31 8.88
N PHE A 87 7.84 -6.71 8.11
CA PHE A 87 9.24 -6.37 8.39
C PHE A 87 9.85 -5.45 7.33
N GLY A 88 9.05 -5.01 6.39
CA GLY A 88 9.43 -4.03 5.37
C GLY A 88 8.33 -3.79 4.37
N PHE A 89 8.64 -2.94 3.41
CA PHE A 89 7.78 -2.57 2.29
C PHE A 89 8.56 -2.62 1.00
N ILE A 90 7.89 -2.92 -0.09
CA ILE A 90 8.40 -2.73 -1.45
C ILE A 90 7.56 -1.70 -2.18
N LEU A 91 8.25 -0.88 -2.96
CA LEU A 91 7.64 -0.04 -3.97
C LEU A 91 8.10 -0.53 -5.33
N CYS A 92 7.17 -0.74 -6.24
CA CYS A 92 7.45 -1.17 -7.61
C CYS A 92 6.91 -0.13 -8.59
N ASN A 93 7.79 0.43 -9.39
CA ASN A 93 7.42 1.37 -10.46
C ASN A 93 6.69 0.61 -11.57
N GLN A 94 5.46 1.02 -11.89
CA GLN A 94 4.64 0.32 -12.88
C GLN A 94 5.06 0.58 -14.33
N ARG A 95 5.88 1.58 -14.60
CA ARG A 95 6.42 1.86 -15.93
C ARG A 95 7.79 1.20 -16.16
N THR A 96 8.71 1.34 -15.20
CA THR A 96 10.12 0.94 -15.38
C THR A 96 10.46 -0.43 -14.81
N LYS A 97 9.63 -0.98 -13.94
CA LYS A 97 9.90 -2.16 -13.10
C LYS A 97 10.99 -1.93 -12.03
N GLU A 98 11.36 -0.70 -11.75
CA GLU A 98 12.24 -0.42 -10.62
C GLU A 98 11.59 -0.90 -9.33
N VAL A 99 12.36 -1.54 -8.46
CA VAL A 99 11.90 -2.00 -7.15
C VAL A 99 12.75 -1.35 -6.07
N ARG A 100 12.12 -0.71 -5.11
CA ARG A 100 12.75 -0.16 -3.91
C ARG A 100 12.26 -0.93 -2.69
N TYR A 101 13.18 -1.35 -1.84
CA TYR A 101 12.89 -2.03 -0.58
C TYR A 101 13.19 -1.10 0.59
N TYR A 102 12.24 -1.01 1.50
CA TYR A 102 12.36 -0.24 2.74
C TYR A 102 12.20 -1.18 3.91
N GLN A 103 13.25 -1.29 4.71
CA GLN A 103 13.22 -2.08 5.93
C GLN A 103 12.61 -1.24 7.05
N ASN A 104 11.34 -1.44 7.28
CA ASN A 104 10.62 -0.82 8.38
C ASN A 104 9.53 -1.78 8.84
N GLY A 105 9.75 -2.37 10.02
CA GLY A 105 8.83 -3.34 10.61
C GLY A 105 7.67 -2.64 11.31
N GLY A 106 6.53 -3.31 11.36
CA GLY A 106 5.35 -2.81 12.04
C GLY A 106 4.10 -3.61 11.75
N ALA A 107 2.94 -3.03 12.02
CA ALA A 107 1.66 -3.64 11.74
C ALA A 107 1.44 -3.83 10.23
N ILE A 108 0.73 -4.88 9.85
CA ILE A 108 0.24 -5.02 8.47
C ILE A 108 -0.97 -4.10 8.23
N GLU A 109 -1.21 -3.81 6.97
CA GLU A 109 -2.25 -2.88 6.52
C GLU A 109 -3.65 -3.29 7.02
N THR A 110 -3.99 -4.58 6.97
CA THR A 110 -5.28 -5.08 7.45
C THR A 110 -5.46 -4.88 8.94
N SER A 111 -4.42 -5.10 9.76
CA SER A 111 -4.47 -4.83 11.19
C SER A 111 -4.65 -3.34 11.50
N ALA A 112 -4.04 -2.48 10.71
CA ALA A 112 -4.23 -1.03 10.83
C ALA A 112 -5.66 -0.61 10.45
N MET A 113 -6.23 -1.22 9.40
CA MET A 113 -7.63 -0.99 9.02
C MET A 113 -8.60 -1.42 10.12
N GLU A 114 -8.38 -2.60 10.73
CA GLU A 114 -9.16 -3.07 11.87
C GLU A 114 -9.09 -2.08 13.04
N SER A 115 -7.88 -1.64 13.42
CA SER A 115 -7.71 -0.65 14.49
C SER A 115 -8.43 0.67 14.20
N ALA A 116 -8.39 1.15 12.96
CA ALA A 116 -9.10 2.35 12.55
C ALA A 116 -10.63 2.18 12.62
N GLN A 117 -11.15 1.02 12.20
CA GLN A 117 -12.58 0.71 12.26
C GLN A 117 -13.07 0.55 13.70
N ASP A 118 -12.27 -0.08 14.56
CA ASP A 118 -12.59 -0.23 15.98
C ASP A 118 -12.68 1.12 16.69
N ALA A 119 -11.82 2.07 16.34
CA ALA A 119 -11.87 3.43 16.90
C ALA A 119 -13.15 4.19 16.55
N VAL A 120 -13.83 3.83 15.48
CA VAL A 120 -15.08 4.44 15.01
C VAL A 120 -16.26 3.45 14.96
N GLN A 121 -16.17 2.34 15.70
CA GLN A 121 -17.16 1.25 15.69
C GLN A 121 -18.59 1.72 15.94
N ASN A 122 -18.77 2.77 16.74
CA ASN A 122 -20.08 3.33 17.06
C ASN A 122 -20.81 3.92 15.84
N PHE A 123 -20.08 4.21 14.76
CA PHE A 123 -20.59 4.78 13.52
C PHE A 123 -20.75 3.75 12.41
N GLY A 124 -20.18 2.55 12.56
CA GLY A 124 -20.21 1.49 11.54
C GLY A 124 -19.44 1.85 10.26
N TYR A 125 -18.43 2.70 10.37
CA TYR A 125 -17.61 3.10 9.19
C TYR A 125 -16.60 2.03 8.84
N ALA A 126 -16.35 1.87 7.53
CA ALA A 126 -15.30 1.02 7.00
C ALA A 126 -14.06 1.85 6.60
N ALA A 127 -12.88 1.29 6.75
CA ALA A 127 -11.63 1.91 6.34
C ALA A 127 -11.24 1.49 4.91
N THR A 128 -10.72 2.42 4.13
CA THR A 128 -10.06 2.11 2.86
C THR A 128 -8.72 1.41 3.10
N PHE A 129 -8.17 0.76 2.06
CA PHE A 129 -6.78 0.31 2.13
C PHE A 129 -5.87 1.52 2.41
N PRO A 130 -4.94 1.40 3.36
CA PRO A 130 -4.16 2.53 3.83
C PRO A 130 -3.08 2.98 2.86
N ILE A 131 -2.72 4.25 2.94
CA ILE A 131 -1.53 4.81 2.31
C ILE A 131 -0.48 4.98 3.41
N LEU A 132 0.74 4.51 3.17
CA LEU A 132 1.86 4.74 4.08
C LEU A 132 2.40 6.15 3.88
N LEU A 133 2.44 6.92 4.95
CA LEU A 133 2.97 8.28 4.99
C LEU A 133 4.05 8.38 6.07
N ASP A 134 5.00 9.26 5.86
CA ASP A 134 5.90 9.71 6.91
C ASP A 134 5.34 11.00 7.53
N ILE A 135 4.96 10.93 8.79
CA ILE A 135 4.44 12.07 9.55
C ILE A 135 5.49 12.44 10.61
N GLU A 136 6.21 13.54 10.35
CA GLU A 136 7.25 14.04 11.26
C GLU A 136 8.31 12.99 11.64
N GLY A 137 8.71 12.14 10.69
CA GLY A 137 9.68 11.07 10.91
C GLY A 137 9.07 9.79 11.47
N GLN A 138 7.74 9.73 11.63
CA GLN A 138 7.04 8.53 12.09
C GLN A 138 6.20 7.93 10.96
N PRO A 139 6.54 6.73 10.49
CA PRO A 139 5.76 6.06 9.48
C PRO A 139 4.37 5.70 10.00
N SER A 140 3.35 6.13 9.28
CA SER A 140 1.95 6.00 9.68
C SER A 140 1.08 5.63 8.49
N TYR A 141 0.05 4.84 8.76
CA TYR A 141 -0.99 4.52 7.80
C TYR A 141 -2.08 5.58 7.81
N PHE A 142 -2.30 6.21 6.68
CA PHE A 142 -3.44 7.11 6.44
C PHE A 142 -4.53 6.38 5.66
N MET A 143 -5.77 6.49 6.08
CA MET A 143 -6.91 5.89 5.41
C MET A 143 -8.17 6.77 5.51
N SER A 144 -9.04 6.65 4.52
CA SER A 144 -10.36 7.27 4.56
C SER A 144 -11.34 6.34 5.24
N LEU A 145 -12.26 6.93 6.00
CA LEU A 145 -13.39 6.24 6.62
C LEU A 145 -14.65 6.54 5.80
N TYR A 146 -15.42 5.55 5.46
CA TYR A 146 -16.64 5.70 4.65
C TYR A 146 -17.80 4.93 5.25
N GLY A 147 -19.00 5.50 5.08
CA GLY A 147 -20.26 4.88 5.50
C GLY A 147 -20.94 4.10 4.38
N ASP A 148 -22.14 3.60 4.65
CA ASP A 148 -22.94 2.72 3.77
C ASP A 148 -23.16 3.23 2.33
N SER A 149 -23.11 4.55 2.12
CA SER A 149 -23.29 5.17 0.81
C SER A 149 -21.99 5.42 0.03
N ASN A 150 -20.88 4.79 0.41
CA ASN A 150 -19.54 5.06 -0.13
C ASN A 150 -19.12 6.54 -0.03
N THR A 151 -19.69 7.27 0.89
CA THR A 151 -19.34 8.67 1.15
C THR A 151 -18.27 8.71 2.23
N VAL A 152 -17.20 9.47 1.99
CA VAL A 152 -16.15 9.69 2.99
C VAL A 152 -16.75 10.41 4.20
N LYS A 153 -16.59 9.82 5.36
CA LYS A 153 -17.09 10.31 6.66
C LYS A 153 -15.98 10.80 7.57
N GLY A 154 -14.75 10.51 7.23
CA GLY A 154 -13.61 10.92 8.01
C GLY A 154 -12.31 10.30 7.50
N TYR A 155 -11.28 10.47 8.31
CA TYR A 155 -9.94 9.94 8.05
C TYR A 155 -9.40 9.31 9.34
N ALA A 156 -8.49 8.37 9.19
CA ALA A 156 -7.76 7.76 10.29
C ALA A 156 -6.26 7.75 10.01
N LEU A 157 -5.48 7.92 11.08
CA LEU A 157 -4.04 7.72 11.11
C LEU A 157 -3.74 6.64 12.13
N VAL A 158 -3.00 5.62 11.74
CA VAL A 158 -2.57 4.51 12.60
C VAL A 158 -1.05 4.42 12.53
N SER A 159 -0.38 4.48 13.68
CA SER A 159 1.07 4.29 13.73
C SER A 159 1.44 2.92 13.19
N LEU A 160 2.50 2.87 12.38
CA LEU A 160 3.07 1.63 11.90
C LEU A 160 3.66 0.80 13.05
N GLU A 161 4.28 1.47 14.04
CA GLU A 161 4.96 0.80 15.15
C GLU A 161 3.95 0.28 16.18
N ASP A 162 2.94 1.09 16.51
CA ASP A 162 1.90 0.73 17.47
C ASP A 162 0.51 0.98 16.89
N LYS A 163 -0.10 -0.08 16.36
CA LYS A 163 -1.44 -0.05 15.79
C LYS A 163 -2.55 0.35 16.77
N THR A 164 -2.26 0.43 18.07
CA THR A 164 -3.24 0.88 19.07
C THR A 164 -3.34 2.40 19.12
N VAL A 165 -2.36 3.11 18.59
CA VAL A 165 -2.35 4.57 18.51
C VAL A 165 -3.11 4.99 17.26
N VAL A 166 -4.34 5.39 17.41
CA VAL A 166 -5.23 5.79 16.30
C VAL A 166 -5.67 7.23 16.48
N GLY A 167 -5.28 8.06 15.52
CA GLY A 167 -5.86 9.40 15.37
C GLY A 167 -7.02 9.36 14.38
N THR A 168 -8.19 9.91 14.74
CA THR A 168 -9.34 9.99 13.83
C THR A 168 -9.85 11.41 13.73
N GLY A 169 -10.25 11.80 12.51
CA GLY A 169 -10.94 13.05 12.23
C GLY A 169 -12.22 12.77 11.45
N LEU A 170 -13.38 13.10 12.02
CA LEU A 170 -14.66 12.92 11.34
C LEU A 170 -15.05 14.20 10.60
N ILE A 171 -15.58 14.04 9.39
CA ILE A 171 -16.18 15.13 8.62
C ILE A 171 -17.62 15.28 9.12
N ASP A 172 -17.87 16.37 9.85
CA ASP A 172 -19.24 16.69 10.23
C ASP A 172 -19.96 17.27 9.01
N THR A 173 -21.17 16.80 8.73
CA THR A 173 -21.99 17.28 7.61
C THR A 173 -22.46 18.72 7.78
N ASN A 174 -22.17 19.33 8.90
CA ASN A 174 -22.43 20.72 9.22
C ASN A 174 -21.15 21.59 9.24
N SER A 175 -20.36 21.49 8.15
CA SER A 175 -19.40 22.53 7.75
C SER A 175 -18.11 22.78 8.52
N ASP A 176 -17.55 21.93 9.29
CA ASP A 176 -16.15 22.20 9.67
C ASP A 176 -15.37 20.88 9.83
N ALA A 177 -14.42 20.68 8.93
CA ALA A 177 -13.41 19.64 9.08
C ALA A 177 -12.64 19.90 10.40
N LYS A 178 -13.03 19.25 11.48
CA LYS A 178 -12.23 19.27 12.69
C LYS A 178 -10.92 18.59 12.40
N ALA A 179 -9.85 19.33 12.64
CA ALA A 179 -8.48 18.86 12.51
C ALA A 179 -8.32 17.47 13.16
N LEU A 180 -7.60 16.60 12.46
CA LEU A 180 -7.14 15.32 12.99
C LEU A 180 -6.57 15.54 14.40
N ASN A 181 -7.23 14.98 15.40
CA ASN A 181 -6.63 14.88 16.70
C ASN A 181 -5.57 13.80 16.62
N THR A 182 -4.34 14.19 16.49
CA THR A 182 -3.20 13.33 16.79
C THR A 182 -3.26 13.02 18.27
N ALA A 183 -3.43 11.76 18.62
CA ALA A 183 -3.18 11.30 19.98
C ALA A 183 -1.69 11.51 20.26
N GLY A 184 -1.38 12.50 21.09
CA GLY A 184 -0.02 12.78 21.59
C GLY A 184 0.36 11.80 22.68
#